data_cb0b7d0ee44eb223668e37c324147d7f
#
_entry.id   cb0b7d0ee44eb223668e37c324147d7f
#
_cell.length_a   1.000
_cell.length_b   1.000
_cell.length_c   1.000
_cell.angle_alpha   90.00
_cell.angle_beta   90.00
_cell.angle_gamma   90.00
#
_symmetry.space_group_name_H-M   'P 1'
#
loop_
_entity.id
_entity.type
_entity.pdbx_description
1 polymer ?
#
loop_
_entity_poly.entity_id
_entity_poly.type
_entity_poly.pdbx_seq_one_letter_code
_entity_poly.pdbx_strand_id
1 'polypeptide(L)'
;RVLFRSGCRVARAEKSPHAEKLFQWLERGWHAGMEWMARSPERRTDPAEVLPGCRSVICLSYDYDSPGRRPEREGSICLYAHGKDYHGILEEKLADLQELLSIYGGKQKGYVDSGPVMERDHAEACGLGWRGKSGLIVRRKGGSRFFIATLLTTLELEPDAPVANGCGSCRRCAALCPTGAIMGNGQVDAGRCLSYWTIEHRGAIPEEIRPLIGTRLYGCDTCVMVCPWNGKPLPDVDERFRMSRL
;
A
#
# COMPACT_ATOMS: atom_id res chain seq x y z
N ARG A 1 -18.43 -11.94 2.68
CA ARG A 1 -18.04 -11.86 1.23
C ARG A 1 -18.50 -10.57 0.55
N VAL A 2 -19.53 -9.88 1.05
CA VAL A 2 -20.10 -8.68 0.40
C VAL A 2 -19.37 -7.39 0.78
N LEU A 3 -18.75 -7.30 1.96
CA LEU A 3 -18.08 -6.10 2.46
C LEU A 3 -16.76 -5.79 1.73
N PHE A 4 -16.01 -6.83 1.32
CA PHE A 4 -14.71 -6.68 0.64
C PHE A 4 -14.65 -7.56 -0.61
N ARG A 5 -14.81 -6.94 -1.78
CA ARG A 5 -14.91 -7.64 -3.08
C ARG A 5 -13.61 -8.30 -3.53
N SER A 6 -12.44 -7.78 -3.12
CA SER A 6 -11.17 -8.18 -3.72
C SER A 6 -10.35 -9.17 -2.90
N GLY A 7 -10.42 -9.16 -1.57
CA GLY A 7 -9.73 -10.14 -0.73
C GLY A 7 -9.76 -9.79 0.76
N CYS A 8 -9.84 -10.85 1.56
CA CYS A 8 -9.74 -10.82 3.02
C CYS A 8 -8.84 -11.97 3.46
N ARG A 9 -7.82 -11.68 4.25
CA ARG A 9 -6.86 -12.64 4.78
C ARG A 9 -6.51 -12.30 6.23
N VAL A 10 -6.07 -13.29 6.98
CA VAL A 10 -5.71 -13.16 8.40
C VAL A 10 -4.22 -13.45 8.58
N ALA A 11 -3.48 -12.51 9.17
CA ALA A 11 -2.13 -12.70 9.66
C ALA A 11 -2.13 -12.91 11.18
N ARG A 12 -1.14 -13.63 11.71
CA ARG A 12 -0.83 -13.56 13.14
C ARG A 12 -0.34 -12.15 13.50
N ALA A 13 -0.69 -11.68 14.69
CA ALA A 13 -0.20 -10.41 15.21
C ALA A 13 1.21 -10.58 15.77
N GLU A 14 2.18 -10.73 14.89
CA GLU A 14 3.59 -10.88 15.24
C GLU A 14 4.36 -9.62 14.84
N LYS A 15 5.49 -9.39 15.52
CA LYS A 15 6.42 -8.33 15.14
C LYS A 15 6.88 -8.53 13.70
N SER A 16 6.91 -7.42 12.94
CA SER A 16 7.30 -7.46 11.53
C SER A 16 8.69 -8.09 11.32
N PRO A 17 8.82 -9.08 10.42
CA PRO A 17 10.12 -9.62 10.05
C PRO A 17 11.00 -8.61 9.31
N HIS A 18 10.44 -7.46 8.92
CA HIS A 18 11.14 -6.37 8.26
C HIS A 18 11.43 -5.18 9.18
N ALA A 19 11.27 -5.33 10.50
CA ALA A 19 11.53 -4.27 11.48
C ALA A 19 12.94 -3.66 11.30
N GLU A 20 13.97 -4.51 11.20
CA GLU A 20 15.35 -4.08 10.99
C GLU A 20 15.53 -3.30 9.67
N LYS A 21 14.82 -3.70 8.60
CA LYS A 21 14.85 -2.96 7.33
C LYS A 21 14.22 -1.58 7.44
N LEU A 22 13.18 -1.41 8.29
CA LEU A 22 12.59 -0.10 8.56
C LEU A 22 13.59 0.80 9.30
N PHE A 23 14.26 0.28 10.34
CA PHE A 23 15.25 1.06 11.09
C PHE A 23 16.41 1.50 10.20
N GLN A 24 16.99 0.60 9.42
CA GLN A 24 18.03 0.92 8.44
C GLN A 24 17.59 1.92 7.39
N TRP A 25 16.33 1.86 6.95
CA TRP A 25 15.74 2.79 5.99
C TRP A 25 15.61 4.20 6.59
N LEU A 26 15.21 4.30 7.87
CA LEU A 26 15.17 5.56 8.62
C LEU A 26 16.57 6.12 8.86
N GLU A 27 17.51 5.28 9.28
CA GLU A 27 18.92 5.66 9.53
C GLU A 27 19.58 6.23 8.27
N ARG A 28 19.26 5.68 7.09
CA ARG A 28 19.74 6.20 5.80
C ARG A 28 19.06 7.50 5.36
N GLY A 29 18.06 8.00 6.08
CA GLY A 29 17.27 9.17 5.70
C GLY A 29 16.39 8.92 4.46
N TRP A 30 16.13 7.67 4.11
CA TRP A 30 15.33 7.33 2.93
C TRP A 30 13.84 7.65 3.07
N HIS A 31 13.39 8.03 4.25
CA HIS A 31 12.06 8.58 4.50
C HIS A 31 11.92 10.03 4.02
N ALA A 32 13.01 10.71 3.64
CA ALA A 32 13.03 12.10 3.22
C ALA A 32 12.33 13.01 4.26
N GLY A 33 11.39 13.87 3.86
CA GLY A 33 10.62 14.73 4.76
C GLY A 33 9.42 14.08 5.45
N MET A 34 9.27 12.76 5.36
CA MET A 34 8.16 12.03 6.01
C MET A 34 8.49 11.72 7.47
N GLU A 35 8.65 12.77 8.30
CA GLU A 35 9.07 12.66 9.71
C GLU A 35 8.14 11.79 10.56
N TRP A 36 6.87 11.66 10.15
CA TRP A 36 5.92 10.75 10.82
C TRP A 36 6.33 9.27 10.73
N MET A 37 7.14 8.89 9.76
CA MET A 37 7.69 7.53 9.65
C MET A 37 8.72 7.24 10.73
N ALA A 38 9.44 8.26 11.18
CA ALA A 38 10.44 8.17 12.25
C ALA A 38 9.82 8.28 13.66
N ARG A 39 8.53 8.68 13.76
CA ARG A 39 7.86 8.76 15.07
C ARG A 39 7.47 7.35 15.54
N SER A 40 8.07 6.92 16.65
CA SER A 40 7.79 5.62 17.27
C SER A 40 7.84 4.44 16.28
N PRO A 41 8.99 4.21 15.62
CA PRO A 41 9.09 3.16 14.59
C PRO A 41 8.90 1.76 15.20
N GLU A 42 9.22 1.55 16.47
CA GLU A 42 8.97 0.31 17.22
C GLU A 42 7.48 -0.04 17.20
N ARG A 43 6.62 0.96 17.44
CA ARG A 43 5.18 0.80 17.42
C ARG A 43 4.66 0.37 16.05
N ARG A 44 5.30 0.83 14.95
CA ARG A 44 4.95 0.42 13.60
C ARG A 44 5.24 -1.06 13.34
N THR A 45 6.27 -1.58 13.98
CA THR A 45 6.74 -2.94 13.73
C THR A 45 6.08 -3.99 14.60
N ASP A 46 5.34 -3.60 15.64
CA ASP A 46 4.69 -4.53 16.56
C ASP A 46 3.19 -4.19 16.75
N PRO A 47 2.27 -5.03 16.27
CA PRO A 47 0.84 -4.81 16.47
C PRO A 47 0.41 -4.74 17.94
N ALA A 48 1.15 -5.38 18.85
CA ALA A 48 0.84 -5.36 20.29
C ALA A 48 1.07 -3.97 20.91
N GLU A 49 2.00 -3.19 20.37
CA GLU A 49 2.23 -1.80 20.77
C GLU A 49 1.11 -0.84 20.28
N VAL A 50 0.34 -1.27 19.29
CA VAL A 50 -0.79 -0.51 18.74
C VAL A 50 -2.10 -0.89 19.41
N LEU A 51 -2.32 -2.18 19.62
CA LEU A 51 -3.47 -2.76 20.30
C LEU A 51 -2.96 -3.81 21.31
N PRO A 52 -2.85 -3.48 22.62
CA PRO A 52 -2.44 -4.43 23.63
C PRO A 52 -3.32 -5.69 23.63
N GLY A 53 -2.67 -6.85 23.60
CA GLY A 53 -3.34 -8.14 23.48
C GLY A 53 -3.79 -8.49 22.05
N CYS A 54 -3.30 -7.78 21.04
CA CYS A 54 -3.54 -8.12 19.63
C CYS A 54 -3.08 -9.55 19.34
N ARG A 55 -3.92 -10.36 18.71
CA ARG A 55 -3.65 -11.77 18.35
C ARG A 55 -3.71 -12.01 16.84
N SER A 56 -4.53 -11.23 16.16
CA SER A 56 -4.70 -11.36 14.70
C SER A 56 -4.77 -10.02 14.02
N VAL A 57 -4.31 -9.95 12.76
CA VAL A 57 -4.45 -8.81 11.87
C VAL A 57 -5.22 -9.24 10.64
N ILE A 58 -6.42 -8.71 10.45
CA ILE A 58 -7.21 -8.96 9.25
C ILE A 58 -6.75 -7.95 8.19
N CYS A 59 -6.25 -8.46 7.07
CA CYS A 59 -5.81 -7.69 5.93
C CYS A 59 -6.85 -7.75 4.81
N LEU A 60 -7.29 -6.61 4.36
CA LEU A 60 -8.33 -6.44 3.37
C LEU A 60 -7.74 -5.78 2.12
N SER A 61 -8.16 -6.22 0.94
CA SER A 61 -7.80 -5.55 -0.30
C SER A 61 -9.02 -5.03 -1.03
N TYR A 62 -8.85 -3.87 -1.67
CA TYR A 62 -9.89 -3.21 -2.44
C TYR A 62 -9.33 -2.66 -3.74
N ASP A 63 -9.76 -3.20 -4.87
CA ASP A 63 -9.20 -2.88 -6.18
C ASP A 63 -9.61 -1.49 -6.67
N TYR A 64 -8.68 -0.74 -7.28
CA TYR A 64 -8.89 0.60 -7.82
C TYR A 64 -8.57 0.72 -9.31
N ASP A 65 -8.49 -0.38 -10.03
CA ASP A 65 -8.17 -0.33 -11.46
C ASP A 65 -9.27 0.38 -12.25
N SER A 66 -8.89 1.41 -12.98
CA SER A 66 -9.79 2.10 -13.91
C SER A 66 -9.38 1.78 -15.34
N PRO A 67 -10.26 1.17 -16.17
CA PRO A 67 -9.96 0.86 -17.58
C PRO A 67 -9.93 2.10 -18.49
N GLY A 68 -9.90 3.31 -17.92
CA GLY A 68 -9.89 4.55 -18.68
C GLY A 68 -8.56 4.81 -19.41
N ARG A 69 -8.65 5.27 -20.66
CA ARG A 69 -7.49 5.75 -21.44
C ARG A 69 -6.99 7.04 -20.81
N ARG A 70 -5.70 7.08 -20.43
CA ARG A 70 -5.06 8.34 -20.01
C ARG A 70 -5.00 9.29 -21.19
N PRO A 71 -5.42 10.57 -21.05
CA PRO A 71 -5.06 11.60 -22.02
C PRO A 71 -3.55 11.81 -21.94
N GLU A 72 -2.83 11.54 -23.02
CA GLU A 72 -1.36 11.63 -23.06
C GLU A 72 -0.83 13.07 -23.06
N ARG A 73 -1.70 14.08 -23.18
CA ARG A 73 -1.31 15.50 -23.43
C ARG A 73 -1.58 16.46 -22.27
N GLU A 74 -2.33 16.06 -21.28
CA GLU A 74 -2.63 16.86 -20.09
C GLU A 74 -2.04 16.18 -18.87
N GLY A 75 -1.66 16.94 -17.84
CA GLY A 75 -0.95 16.43 -16.66
C GLY A 75 -1.51 15.12 -16.09
N SER A 76 -0.62 14.21 -15.64
CA SER A 76 -1.02 12.89 -15.20
C SER A 76 -1.19 12.82 -13.68
N ILE A 77 -2.29 12.23 -13.25
CA ILE A 77 -2.59 11.84 -11.86
C ILE A 77 -2.44 10.31 -11.75
N CYS A 78 -1.87 9.80 -10.68
CA CYS A 78 -1.73 8.36 -10.48
C CYS A 78 -3.09 7.67 -10.32
N LEU A 79 -3.17 6.40 -10.74
CA LEU A 79 -4.42 5.65 -10.87
C LEU A 79 -5.25 5.59 -9.59
N TYR A 80 -4.58 5.42 -8.44
CA TYR A 80 -5.27 5.29 -7.17
C TYR A 80 -6.03 6.57 -6.75
N ALA A 81 -5.64 7.73 -7.31
CA ALA A 81 -6.21 9.04 -6.97
C ALA A 81 -7.28 9.52 -7.98
N HIS A 82 -7.70 8.69 -8.92
CA HIS A 82 -8.70 9.08 -9.94
C HIS A 82 -10.14 9.10 -9.42
N GLY A 83 -10.44 8.36 -8.37
CA GLY A 83 -11.79 8.28 -7.80
C GLY A 83 -11.98 9.17 -6.58
N LYS A 84 -12.99 8.85 -5.80
CA LYS A 84 -13.19 9.44 -4.48
C LYS A 84 -12.07 9.02 -3.54
N ASP A 85 -11.84 9.81 -2.50
CA ASP A 85 -10.89 9.49 -1.44
C ASP A 85 -11.20 8.10 -0.85
N TYR A 86 -10.21 7.21 -0.95
CA TYR A 86 -10.35 5.83 -0.52
C TYR A 86 -10.39 5.69 1.00
N HIS A 87 -9.83 6.64 1.76
CA HIS A 87 -9.79 6.57 3.21
C HIS A 87 -11.20 6.45 3.78
N GLY A 88 -12.07 7.41 3.51
CA GLY A 88 -13.44 7.40 4.04
C GLY A 88 -14.24 6.17 3.60
N ILE A 89 -14.07 5.71 2.35
CA ILE A 89 -14.75 4.52 1.83
C ILE A 89 -14.34 3.25 2.57
N LEU A 90 -13.04 3.11 2.84
CA LEU A 90 -12.52 1.91 3.51
C LEU A 90 -12.71 1.98 5.02
N GLU A 91 -12.69 3.16 5.62
CA GLU A 91 -13.02 3.37 7.03
C GLU A 91 -14.47 2.99 7.34
N GLU A 92 -15.45 3.37 6.49
CA GLU A 92 -16.83 2.88 6.61
C GLU A 92 -16.88 1.35 6.63
N LYS A 93 -16.20 0.70 5.69
CA LYS A 93 -16.17 -0.78 5.62
C LYS A 93 -15.46 -1.44 6.79
N LEU A 94 -14.44 -0.80 7.32
CA LEU A 94 -13.79 -1.26 8.55
C LEU A 94 -14.72 -1.13 9.74
N ALA A 95 -15.51 -0.05 9.83
CA ALA A 95 -16.51 0.13 10.88
C ALA A 95 -17.59 -0.97 10.83
N ASP A 96 -18.12 -1.28 9.65
CA ASP A 96 -19.07 -2.39 9.46
C ASP A 96 -18.47 -3.74 9.91
N LEU A 97 -17.20 -3.98 9.59
CA LEU A 97 -16.52 -5.22 10.01
C LEU A 97 -16.26 -5.24 11.53
N GLN A 98 -15.91 -4.10 12.12
CA GLN A 98 -15.74 -3.99 13.57
C GLN A 98 -17.06 -4.26 14.31
N GLU A 99 -18.17 -3.71 13.82
CA GLU A 99 -19.51 -3.98 14.36
C GLU A 99 -19.84 -5.46 14.27
N LEU A 100 -19.63 -6.09 13.11
CA LEU A 100 -19.84 -7.52 12.92
C LEU A 100 -19.00 -8.37 13.88
N LEU A 101 -17.74 -8.00 14.12
CA LEU A 101 -16.86 -8.75 15.02
C LEU A 101 -17.16 -8.48 16.50
N SER A 102 -17.81 -7.37 16.82
CA SER A 102 -18.14 -7.02 18.21
C SER A 102 -18.98 -8.09 18.92
N ILE A 103 -19.81 -8.84 18.17
CA ILE A 103 -20.63 -9.95 18.71
C ILE A 103 -19.79 -11.10 19.29
N TYR A 104 -18.53 -11.24 18.84
CA TYR A 104 -17.59 -12.24 19.35
C TYR A 104 -16.73 -11.71 20.50
N GLY A 105 -16.94 -10.46 20.93
CA GLY A 105 -16.14 -9.79 21.96
C GLY A 105 -14.78 -9.32 21.45
N GLY A 106 -13.86 -9.10 22.41
CA GLY A 106 -12.53 -8.61 22.11
C GLY A 106 -12.51 -7.12 21.75
N LYS A 107 -11.31 -6.63 21.43
CA LYS A 107 -11.06 -5.24 20.99
C LYS A 107 -10.62 -5.26 19.52
N GLN A 108 -11.06 -4.26 18.77
CA GLN A 108 -10.69 -4.10 17.37
C GLN A 108 -10.18 -2.67 17.12
N LYS A 109 -9.21 -2.52 16.20
CA LYS A 109 -8.71 -1.23 15.75
C LYS A 109 -8.36 -1.25 14.27
N GLY A 110 -9.10 -0.49 13.47
CA GLY A 110 -8.94 -0.42 12.02
C GLY A 110 -8.02 0.71 11.58
N TYR A 111 -7.31 0.50 10.48
CA TYR A 111 -6.48 1.50 9.83
C TYR A 111 -6.53 1.38 8.31
N VAL A 112 -6.48 2.53 7.66
CA VAL A 112 -6.32 2.68 6.22
C VAL A 112 -5.19 3.68 6.02
N ASP A 113 -3.99 3.19 5.66
CA ASP A 113 -2.76 3.96 5.38
C ASP A 113 -2.26 4.87 6.53
N SER A 114 -3.15 5.52 7.27
CA SER A 114 -2.82 6.52 8.31
C SER A 114 -2.33 5.96 9.64
N GLY A 115 -2.31 4.65 9.83
CA GLY A 115 -1.97 4.00 11.09
C GLY A 115 -0.47 3.77 11.32
N PRO A 116 -0.04 3.61 12.59
CA PRO A 116 1.31 3.17 12.90
C PRO A 116 1.43 1.65 12.75
N VAL A 117 1.15 1.13 11.55
CA VAL A 117 1.12 -0.30 11.22
C VAL A 117 1.88 -0.53 9.93
N MET A 118 2.68 -1.58 9.85
CA MET A 118 3.31 -2.02 8.61
C MET A 118 2.33 -2.91 7.81
N GLU A 119 1.28 -2.31 7.26
CA GLU A 119 0.18 -3.00 6.56
C GLU A 119 0.66 -3.98 5.49
N ARG A 120 1.69 -3.60 4.73
CA ARG A 120 2.26 -4.45 3.67
C ARG A 120 2.95 -5.70 4.22
N ASP A 121 3.50 -5.65 5.43
CA ASP A 121 4.13 -6.80 6.06
C ASP A 121 3.08 -7.83 6.48
N HIS A 122 1.99 -7.36 7.09
CA HIS A 122 0.87 -8.24 7.44
C HIS A 122 0.17 -8.79 6.19
N ALA A 123 0.00 -7.97 5.14
CA ALA A 123 -0.55 -8.41 3.87
C ALA A 123 0.31 -9.48 3.17
N GLU A 124 1.63 -9.39 3.28
CA GLU A 124 2.55 -10.43 2.82
C GLU A 124 2.47 -11.69 3.67
N ALA A 125 2.49 -11.55 5.00
CA ALA A 125 2.45 -12.65 5.94
C ALA A 125 1.18 -13.51 5.81
N CYS A 126 0.02 -12.91 5.53
CA CYS A 126 -1.22 -13.63 5.31
C CYS A 126 -1.46 -14.07 3.86
N GLY A 127 -0.51 -13.85 2.96
CA GLY A 127 -0.67 -14.26 1.58
C GLY A 127 -1.71 -13.46 0.78
N LEU A 128 -2.06 -12.24 1.21
CA LEU A 128 -2.85 -11.33 0.38
C LEU A 128 -2.13 -11.04 -0.95
N GLY A 129 -0.81 -11.08 -0.93
CA GLY A 129 0.09 -11.03 -2.05
C GLY A 129 1.54 -11.19 -1.57
N TRP A 130 2.50 -11.05 -2.44
CA TRP A 130 3.93 -11.00 -2.08
C TRP A 130 4.47 -9.58 -2.20
N ARG A 131 5.51 -9.27 -1.46
CA ARG A 131 6.24 -8.01 -1.60
C ARG A 131 7.02 -7.99 -2.91
N GLY A 132 6.59 -7.14 -3.81
CA GLY A 132 7.28 -6.92 -5.07
C GLY A 132 8.58 -6.14 -4.89
N LYS A 133 9.46 -6.21 -5.90
CA LYS A 133 10.73 -5.45 -5.91
C LYS A 133 10.53 -3.93 -5.91
N SER A 134 9.33 -3.44 -6.23
CA SER A 134 8.91 -2.03 -6.11
C SER A 134 8.46 -1.62 -4.71
N GLY A 135 8.43 -2.53 -3.75
CA GLY A 135 7.90 -2.29 -2.40
C GLY A 135 6.38 -2.40 -2.27
N LEU A 136 5.66 -2.57 -3.38
CA LEU A 136 4.20 -2.79 -3.39
C LEU A 136 3.89 -4.27 -3.16
N ILE A 137 2.73 -4.56 -2.57
CA ILE A 137 2.20 -5.92 -2.55
C ILE A 137 1.60 -6.25 -3.91
N VAL A 138 1.93 -7.43 -4.43
CA VAL A 138 1.54 -7.90 -5.76
C VAL A 138 0.76 -9.21 -5.64
N ARG A 139 -0.34 -9.35 -6.37
CA ARG A 139 -1.16 -10.56 -6.45
C ARG A 139 -1.04 -11.21 -7.82
N ARG A 140 -1.27 -12.52 -7.90
CA ARG A 140 -1.31 -13.23 -9.19
C ARG A 140 -2.47 -12.76 -10.08
N LYS A 141 -3.59 -12.39 -9.47
CA LYS A 141 -4.74 -11.76 -10.17
C LYS A 141 -4.85 -10.31 -9.70
N GLY A 142 -4.83 -9.36 -10.63
CA GLY A 142 -4.99 -7.93 -10.35
C GLY A 142 -3.70 -7.16 -10.03
N GLY A 143 -2.55 -7.84 -9.89
CA GLY A 143 -1.27 -7.18 -9.67
C GLY A 143 -1.22 -6.39 -8.37
N SER A 144 -0.77 -5.13 -8.43
CA SER A 144 -0.57 -4.25 -7.26
C SER A 144 -1.58 -3.08 -7.20
N ARG A 145 -2.65 -3.11 -8.01
CA ARG A 145 -3.63 -2.03 -8.09
C ARG A 145 -4.78 -2.24 -7.11
N PHE A 146 -4.48 -2.17 -5.82
CA PHE A 146 -5.46 -2.26 -4.74
C PHE A 146 -4.98 -1.49 -3.52
N PHE A 147 -5.93 -0.99 -2.76
CA PHE A 147 -5.71 -0.46 -1.42
C PHE A 147 -5.62 -1.59 -0.41
N ILE A 148 -4.92 -1.35 0.68
CA ILE A 148 -4.88 -2.23 1.83
C ILE A 148 -5.58 -1.51 2.98
N ALA A 149 -6.45 -2.25 3.69
CA ALA A 149 -6.95 -1.84 4.98
C ALA A 149 -6.64 -2.94 5.98
N THR A 150 -6.32 -2.58 7.21
CA THR A 150 -5.97 -3.52 8.27
C THR A 150 -6.88 -3.36 9.47
N LEU A 151 -7.30 -4.48 10.05
CA LEU A 151 -8.03 -4.51 11.30
C LEU A 151 -7.27 -5.37 12.30
N LEU A 152 -6.69 -4.74 13.30
CA LEU A 152 -6.09 -5.40 14.45
C LEU A 152 -7.18 -5.89 15.38
N THR A 153 -7.06 -7.11 15.92
CA THR A 153 -8.04 -7.65 16.84
C THR A 153 -7.39 -8.51 17.94
N THR A 154 -7.98 -8.49 19.12
CA THR A 154 -7.61 -9.40 20.22
C THR A 154 -8.26 -10.78 20.07
N LEU A 155 -9.14 -10.98 19.09
CA LEU A 155 -9.65 -12.29 18.74
C LEU A 155 -8.54 -13.13 18.11
N GLU A 156 -8.47 -14.39 18.50
CA GLU A 156 -7.59 -15.37 17.86
C GLU A 156 -8.31 -15.99 16.67
N LEU A 157 -7.83 -15.67 15.48
CA LEU A 157 -8.37 -16.17 14.22
C LEU A 157 -7.35 -17.10 13.56
N GLU A 158 -7.82 -18.09 12.82
CA GLU A 158 -6.95 -19.00 12.06
C GLU A 158 -6.21 -18.21 10.98
N PRO A 159 -4.87 -18.19 10.98
CA PRO A 159 -4.08 -17.42 10.01
C PRO A 159 -4.03 -18.09 8.66
N ASP A 160 -4.05 -17.28 7.62
CA ASP A 160 -3.77 -17.71 6.25
C ASP A 160 -2.25 -17.86 6.03
N ALA A 161 -1.89 -18.68 5.05
CA ALA A 161 -0.49 -18.92 4.69
C ALA A 161 0.02 -17.89 3.67
N PRO A 162 1.31 -17.52 3.73
CA PRO A 162 1.93 -16.63 2.74
C PRO A 162 1.98 -17.29 1.35
N VAL A 163 2.09 -16.45 0.31
CA VAL A 163 2.21 -16.91 -1.09
C VAL A 163 3.63 -16.74 -1.60
N ALA A 164 4.04 -17.62 -2.50
CA ALA A 164 5.36 -17.56 -3.12
C ALA A 164 5.54 -16.27 -3.93
N ASN A 165 6.74 -15.68 -3.85
CA ASN A 165 7.11 -14.48 -4.59
C ASN A 165 7.14 -14.73 -6.10
N GLY A 166 6.37 -13.95 -6.85
CA GLY A 166 6.23 -14.05 -8.30
C GLY A 166 7.12 -13.11 -9.11
N CYS A 167 7.99 -12.31 -8.48
CA CYS A 167 8.88 -11.39 -9.21
C CYS A 167 10.00 -12.11 -9.97
N GLY A 168 10.49 -13.25 -9.46
CA GLY A 168 11.61 -14.01 -10.07
C GLY A 168 12.79 -13.10 -10.44
N SER A 169 13.33 -13.24 -11.65
CA SER A 169 14.42 -12.42 -12.19
C SER A 169 13.99 -11.03 -12.71
N CYS A 170 12.68 -10.74 -12.81
CA CYS A 170 12.18 -9.48 -13.33
C CYS A 170 12.68 -8.28 -12.51
N ARG A 171 13.16 -7.23 -13.19
CA ARG A 171 13.63 -5.97 -12.58
C ARG A 171 13.03 -4.73 -13.26
N ARG A 172 11.95 -4.86 -14.02
CA ARG A 172 11.38 -3.76 -14.81
C ARG A 172 11.07 -2.51 -13.98
N CYS A 173 10.49 -2.66 -12.79
CA CYS A 173 10.15 -1.52 -11.91
C CYS A 173 11.39 -0.74 -11.47
N ALA A 174 12.50 -1.39 -11.18
CA ALA A 174 13.76 -0.73 -10.82
C ALA A 174 14.46 -0.12 -12.06
N ALA A 175 14.51 -0.87 -13.17
CA ALA A 175 15.18 -0.42 -14.39
C ALA A 175 14.50 0.77 -15.06
N LEU A 176 13.17 0.88 -14.96
CA LEU A 176 12.38 1.95 -15.58
C LEU A 176 11.96 3.04 -14.59
N CYS A 177 12.42 2.99 -13.33
CA CYS A 177 12.21 4.09 -12.39
C CYS A 177 12.98 5.33 -12.87
N PRO A 178 12.31 6.47 -13.14
CA PRO A 178 12.96 7.64 -13.74
C PRO A 178 14.13 8.21 -12.92
N THR A 179 14.10 7.98 -11.62
CA THR A 179 15.06 8.52 -10.66
C THR A 179 15.91 7.45 -9.98
N GLY A 180 15.68 6.16 -10.32
CA GLY A 180 16.35 5.05 -9.66
C GLY A 180 16.01 4.92 -8.17
N ALA A 181 14.84 5.38 -7.73
CA ALA A 181 14.39 5.31 -6.34
C ALA A 181 14.19 3.87 -5.82
N ILE A 182 13.95 2.90 -6.72
CA ILE A 182 13.63 1.51 -6.37
C ILE A 182 14.90 0.68 -6.28
N MET A 183 15.20 0.15 -5.09
CA MET A 183 16.42 -0.62 -4.83
C MET A 183 16.35 -2.06 -5.40
N GLY A 184 15.16 -2.53 -5.79
CA GLY A 184 14.98 -3.87 -6.36
C GLY A 184 14.88 -5.01 -5.33
N ASN A 185 14.88 -4.69 -4.05
CA ASN A 185 14.76 -5.60 -2.91
C ASN A 185 13.50 -5.34 -2.06
N GLY A 186 12.54 -4.56 -2.59
CA GLY A 186 11.33 -4.13 -1.89
C GLY A 186 11.49 -2.83 -1.11
N GLN A 187 12.66 -2.20 -1.12
CA GLN A 187 12.91 -0.88 -0.52
C GLN A 187 12.89 0.22 -1.59
N VAL A 188 12.46 1.41 -1.17
CA VAL A 188 12.39 2.61 -2.00
C VAL A 188 13.02 3.78 -1.24
N ASP A 189 13.93 4.50 -1.87
CA ASP A 189 14.41 5.79 -1.36
C ASP A 189 13.37 6.84 -1.70
N ALA A 190 12.63 7.33 -0.70
CA ALA A 190 11.57 8.31 -0.91
C ALA A 190 12.14 9.65 -1.42
N GLY A 191 13.31 10.06 -0.97
CA GLY A 191 13.98 11.29 -1.43
C GLY A 191 14.26 11.31 -2.94
N ARG A 192 14.27 10.13 -3.58
CA ARG A 192 14.39 9.99 -5.03
C ARG A 192 13.05 9.68 -5.72
N CYS A 193 11.99 9.33 -4.97
CA CYS A 193 10.71 8.91 -5.55
C CYS A 193 9.88 10.10 -6.02
N LEU A 194 9.48 10.14 -7.29
CA LEU A 194 8.62 11.20 -7.82
C LEU A 194 7.25 11.24 -7.15
N SER A 195 6.77 10.12 -6.62
CA SER A 195 5.53 10.10 -5.84
C SER A 195 5.67 10.89 -4.54
N TYR A 196 6.81 10.78 -3.85
CA TYR A 196 7.11 11.60 -2.69
C TYR A 196 7.10 13.08 -3.04
N TRP A 197 7.77 13.50 -4.11
CA TRP A 197 7.90 14.90 -4.50
C TRP A 197 6.56 15.53 -4.91
N THR A 198 5.63 14.76 -5.43
CA THR A 198 4.33 15.27 -5.92
C THR A 198 3.17 15.08 -4.93
N ILE A 199 3.37 14.33 -3.84
CA ILE A 199 2.32 14.05 -2.84
C ILE A 199 2.71 14.57 -1.46
N GLU A 200 3.89 14.15 -0.96
CA GLU A 200 4.28 14.30 0.43
C GLU A 200 5.13 15.54 0.70
N HIS A 201 5.97 15.90 -0.27
CA HIS A 201 6.87 17.04 -0.13
C HIS A 201 6.10 18.34 0.05
N ARG A 202 6.57 19.17 0.97
CA ARG A 202 6.05 20.53 1.21
C ARG A 202 7.14 21.55 0.87
N GLY A 203 6.78 22.57 0.11
CA GLY A 203 7.70 23.63 -0.31
C GLY A 203 8.15 23.51 -1.77
N ALA A 204 9.21 24.21 -2.12
CA ALA A 204 9.72 24.22 -3.48
C ALA A 204 10.41 22.90 -3.82
N ILE A 205 10.06 22.32 -4.95
CA ILE A 205 10.73 21.12 -5.47
C ILE A 205 12.13 21.53 -5.98
N PRO A 206 13.21 20.80 -5.62
CA PRO A 206 14.56 21.06 -6.11
C PRO A 206 14.64 21.11 -7.65
N GLU A 207 15.48 21.98 -8.18
CA GLU A 207 15.58 22.22 -9.63
C GLU A 207 15.99 20.98 -10.41
N GLU A 208 16.84 20.13 -9.84
CA GLU A 208 17.28 18.86 -10.43
C GLU A 208 16.16 17.81 -10.52
N ILE A 209 15.12 17.91 -9.69
CA ILE A 209 13.98 16.99 -9.69
C ILE A 209 12.90 17.43 -10.69
N ARG A 210 12.71 18.74 -10.89
CA ARG A 210 11.62 19.29 -11.73
C ARG A 210 11.56 18.67 -13.14
N PRO A 211 12.68 18.54 -13.90
CA PRO A 211 12.65 17.94 -15.23
C PRO A 211 12.20 16.47 -15.22
N LEU A 212 12.49 15.74 -14.13
CA LEU A 212 12.15 14.32 -14.00
C LEU A 212 10.66 14.09 -13.69
N ILE A 213 9.98 15.09 -13.14
CA ILE A 213 8.53 15.07 -12.89
C ILE A 213 7.76 14.97 -14.22
N GLY A 214 8.19 15.71 -15.24
CA GLY A 214 7.53 15.75 -16.54
C GLY A 214 6.08 16.25 -16.41
N THR A 215 5.12 15.49 -16.91
CA THR A 215 3.68 15.82 -16.87
C THR A 215 2.96 15.33 -15.61
N ARG A 216 3.66 14.80 -14.61
CA ARG A 216 3.05 14.26 -13.38
C ARG A 216 2.60 15.39 -12.46
N LEU A 217 1.30 15.47 -12.24
CA LEU A 217 0.71 16.44 -11.31
C LEU A 217 0.60 15.85 -9.88
N TYR A 218 0.30 14.56 -9.77
CA TYR A 218 0.11 13.89 -8.50
C TYR A 218 0.47 12.41 -8.61
N GLY A 219 1.45 11.96 -7.85
CA GLY A 219 1.92 10.58 -7.82
C GLY A 219 2.73 10.15 -9.06
N CYS A 220 3.14 8.89 -9.06
CA CYS A 220 3.93 8.30 -10.14
C CYS A 220 3.62 6.82 -10.27
N ASP A 221 3.00 6.41 -11.38
CA ASP A 221 2.64 5.01 -11.64
C ASP A 221 3.69 4.24 -12.44
N THR A 222 4.88 4.78 -12.71
CA THR A 222 5.84 4.09 -13.59
C THR A 222 6.10 2.65 -13.15
N CYS A 223 6.35 2.41 -11.86
CA CYS A 223 6.58 1.06 -11.33
C CYS A 223 5.34 0.16 -11.38
N VAL A 224 4.14 0.73 -11.31
CA VAL A 224 2.86 0.03 -11.45
C VAL A 224 2.63 -0.36 -12.90
N MET A 225 2.79 0.58 -13.84
CA MET A 225 2.52 0.40 -15.26
C MET A 225 3.44 -0.62 -15.94
N VAL A 226 4.71 -0.68 -15.53
CA VAL A 226 5.70 -1.61 -16.13
C VAL A 226 5.66 -3.00 -15.53
N CYS A 227 4.88 -3.21 -14.46
CA CYS A 227 4.78 -4.50 -13.81
C CYS A 227 3.95 -5.49 -14.65
N PRO A 228 4.51 -6.65 -15.05
CA PRO A 228 3.77 -7.59 -15.89
C PRO A 228 2.52 -8.18 -15.20
N TRP A 229 2.46 -8.15 -13.87
CA TRP A 229 1.30 -8.59 -13.11
C TRP A 229 0.11 -7.62 -13.19
N ASN A 230 0.33 -6.37 -13.62
CA ASN A 230 -0.70 -5.34 -13.83
C ASN A 230 -1.26 -5.32 -15.27
N GLY A 231 -0.93 -6.32 -16.10
CA GLY A 231 -1.23 -6.32 -17.53
C GLY A 231 -2.70 -6.44 -17.93
N LYS A 232 -3.60 -6.74 -16.98
CA LYS A 232 -5.03 -6.90 -17.27
C LYS A 232 -5.87 -6.00 -16.36
N PRO A 233 -6.89 -5.30 -16.92
CA PRO A 233 -7.89 -4.60 -16.13
C PRO A 233 -8.65 -5.57 -15.24
N LEU A 234 -9.11 -5.08 -14.09
CA LEU A 234 -9.99 -5.82 -13.19
C LEU A 234 -11.46 -5.55 -13.58
N PRO A 235 -12.31 -6.58 -13.71
CA PRO A 235 -13.69 -6.40 -14.22
C PRO A 235 -14.61 -5.69 -13.22
N ASP A 236 -14.37 -5.81 -11.92
CA ASP A 236 -15.29 -5.41 -10.86
C ASP A 236 -14.72 -4.33 -9.93
N VAL A 237 -14.28 -3.20 -10.49
CA VAL A 237 -13.86 -2.05 -9.69
C VAL A 237 -15.10 -1.28 -9.23
N ASP A 238 -15.12 -0.88 -7.97
CA ASP A 238 -16.18 -0.03 -7.41
C ASP A 238 -16.23 1.30 -8.19
N GLU A 239 -17.44 1.73 -8.54
CA GLU A 239 -17.65 2.94 -9.34
C GLU A 239 -17.11 4.20 -8.66
N ARG A 240 -17.03 4.22 -7.33
CA ARG A 240 -16.44 5.32 -6.55
C ARG A 240 -14.96 5.53 -6.83
N PHE A 241 -14.25 4.50 -7.34
CA PHE A 241 -12.82 4.58 -7.74
C PHE A 241 -12.62 4.75 -9.24
N ARG A 242 -13.70 4.90 -10.00
CA ARG A 242 -13.61 5.27 -11.41
C ARG A 242 -13.46 6.79 -11.53
N MET A 243 -12.72 7.20 -12.55
CA MET A 243 -12.59 8.62 -12.89
C MET A 243 -13.98 9.22 -13.11
N SER A 244 -14.37 10.18 -12.28
CA SER A 244 -15.52 11.02 -12.58
C SER A 244 -15.23 11.75 -13.89
N ARG A 245 -16.11 11.66 -14.85
CA ARG A 245 -16.06 12.52 -16.03
C ARG A 245 -16.18 13.96 -15.52
N LEU A 246 -15.10 14.72 -15.60
CA LEU A 246 -15.14 16.17 -15.48
C LEU A 246 -15.80 16.74 -16.72
#